data_93d1bd74b8114544d6ec77a91af26d2c
#
_entry.id   93d1bd74b8114544d6ec77a91af26d2c
#
_cell.length_a   1.000
_cell.length_b   1.000
_cell.length_c   1.000
_cell.angle_alpha   90.00
_cell.angle_beta   90.00
_cell.angle_gamma   90.00
#
_symmetry.space_group_name_H-M   'P 1'
#
loop_
_entity.id
_entity.type
_entity.pdbx_description
1 polymer ?
#
loop_
_entity_poly.entity_id
_entity_poly.type
_entity_poly.pdbx_seq_one_letter_code
_entity_poly.pdbx_strand_id
1 'polypeptide(L)'
;MIEQFEPSDRRVVISGDFGLRALSWLPPDGTGAGFLLVHGLASNARLWDGVARRLAGAGRTAVAIDLRGHGRSDKPDTGYDFATISEDLRLLIGAVGLDRPILVGQSWGANVVLDFAVRHPRLTRGIVLVDGGLTDLRDAFPTWDVCWDRLAPPPLVGIPLSDVEGYFQQNHADWPAEGLEGSLANFEIRPDRTIAPWLSRDRHKAILESMWGQRTAELWSRLRVPALIFPVDGGEGDWTRAKHAGAEAAEAALLVSGVPGRVQWFVGDHDIHAQHPAELTEAILDAERAGLFESVRVP
;
A
#
# COMPACT_ATOMS: atom_id res chain seq x y z
N MET A 1 -21.16 -13.64 7.22
CA MET A 1 -20.38 -14.63 6.43
C MET A 1 -19.02 -14.10 5.94
N ILE A 2 -18.68 -12.83 6.18
CA ILE A 2 -17.35 -12.26 5.86
C ILE A 2 -16.28 -12.68 6.90
N GLU A 3 -16.70 -13.05 8.10
CA GLU A 3 -15.81 -13.51 9.21
C GLU A 3 -15.14 -14.87 8.99
N GLN A 4 -15.45 -15.59 7.91
CA GLN A 4 -14.99 -16.97 7.70
C GLN A 4 -13.59 -17.13 7.08
N PHE A 5 -12.96 -16.02 6.64
CA PHE A 5 -11.65 -16.06 6.00
C PHE A 5 -10.56 -15.51 6.93
N GLU A 6 -10.05 -16.37 7.82
CA GLU A 6 -8.83 -16.05 8.55
C GLU A 6 -7.61 -16.26 7.65
N PRO A 7 -6.63 -15.33 7.67
CA PRO A 7 -5.44 -15.47 6.85
C PRO A 7 -4.50 -16.57 7.35
N SER A 8 -3.84 -17.24 6.44
CA SER A 8 -2.60 -17.92 6.80
C SER A 8 -1.50 -16.86 7.00
N ASP A 9 -0.82 -16.90 8.15
CA ASP A 9 0.26 -15.96 8.51
C ASP A 9 1.59 -16.71 8.44
N ARG A 10 2.47 -16.32 7.52
CA ARG A 10 3.75 -17.00 7.34
C ARG A 10 4.88 -16.05 6.96
N ARG A 11 6.08 -16.37 7.38
CA ARG A 11 7.31 -15.77 6.85
C ARG A 11 7.69 -16.47 5.54
N VAL A 12 7.76 -15.74 4.46
CA VAL A 12 8.14 -16.20 3.12
C VAL A 12 9.58 -15.79 2.86
N VAL A 13 10.48 -16.77 2.78
CA VAL A 13 11.88 -16.51 2.42
C VAL A 13 11.95 -16.22 0.93
N ILE A 14 12.54 -15.09 0.57
CA ILE A 14 12.60 -14.61 -0.83
C ILE A 14 14.04 -14.55 -1.37
N SER A 15 15.06 -14.40 -0.51
CA SER A 15 16.47 -14.40 -0.95
C SER A 15 17.39 -14.75 0.22
N GLY A 16 18.21 -15.80 0.09
CA GLY A 16 19.04 -16.27 1.19
C GLY A 16 18.19 -16.55 2.43
N ASP A 17 18.53 -15.91 3.55
CA ASP A 17 17.74 -15.99 4.79
C ASP A 17 16.73 -14.85 4.93
N PHE A 18 16.72 -13.88 4.00
CA PHE A 18 15.81 -12.74 4.05
C PHE A 18 14.38 -13.14 3.69
N GLY A 19 13.44 -12.78 4.54
CA GLY A 19 12.03 -13.11 4.39
C GLY A 19 11.09 -11.95 4.73
N LEU A 20 9.94 -12.00 4.05
CA LEU A 20 8.83 -11.10 4.30
C LEU A 20 7.68 -11.87 4.94
N ARG A 21 6.93 -11.21 5.83
CA ARG A 21 5.66 -11.75 6.30
C ARG A 21 4.59 -11.58 5.25
N ALA A 22 3.83 -12.63 5.00
CA ALA A 22 2.66 -12.62 4.13
C ALA A 22 1.44 -13.15 4.88
N LEU A 23 0.35 -12.40 4.80
CA LEU A 23 -0.99 -12.82 5.19
C LEU A 23 -1.75 -13.21 3.93
N SER A 24 -2.28 -14.43 3.87
CA SER A 24 -2.94 -14.93 2.64
C SER A 24 -4.35 -15.39 2.95
N TRP A 25 -5.32 -14.81 2.25
CA TRP A 25 -6.72 -15.22 2.24
C TRP A 25 -6.99 -15.98 0.95
N LEU A 26 -7.22 -17.29 1.07
CA LEU A 26 -7.37 -18.22 -0.05
C LEU A 26 -8.80 -18.75 -0.06
N PRO A 27 -9.67 -18.30 -0.96
CA PRO A 27 -11.01 -18.88 -1.10
C PRO A 27 -10.90 -20.32 -1.62
N PRO A 28 -11.77 -21.26 -1.15
CA PRO A 28 -11.69 -22.68 -1.51
C PRO A 28 -11.76 -22.93 -3.03
N ASP A 29 -12.56 -22.14 -3.74
CA ASP A 29 -12.78 -22.25 -5.18
C ASP A 29 -12.25 -21.01 -5.93
N GLY A 30 -11.20 -20.38 -5.43
CA GLY A 30 -10.64 -19.15 -6.00
C GLY A 30 -10.18 -19.33 -7.44
N THR A 31 -10.99 -18.85 -8.39
CA THR A 31 -10.74 -18.91 -9.84
C THR A 31 -10.40 -17.55 -10.43
N GLY A 32 -10.40 -16.51 -9.62
CA GLY A 32 -10.19 -15.14 -10.07
C GLY A 32 -8.74 -14.68 -10.01
N ALA A 33 -8.53 -13.42 -10.37
CA ALA A 33 -7.26 -12.75 -10.23
C ALA A 33 -6.80 -12.74 -8.77
N GLY A 34 -5.51 -12.95 -8.57
CA GLY A 34 -4.87 -12.70 -7.29
C GLY A 34 -4.64 -11.20 -7.09
N PHE A 35 -4.68 -10.78 -5.82
CA PHE A 35 -4.36 -9.42 -5.40
C PHE A 35 -3.15 -9.45 -4.47
N LEU A 36 -2.19 -8.56 -4.69
CA LEU A 36 -1.09 -8.30 -3.76
C LEU A 36 -1.30 -6.91 -3.15
N LEU A 37 -1.47 -6.87 -1.82
CA LEU A 37 -1.81 -5.67 -1.06
C LEU A 37 -0.56 -5.16 -0.35
N VAL A 38 -0.19 -3.91 -0.64
CA VAL A 38 1.07 -3.27 -0.23
C VAL A 38 0.77 -2.04 0.60
N HIS A 39 1.17 -2.07 1.87
CA HIS A 39 0.89 -1.01 2.84
C HIS A 39 1.76 0.25 2.65
N GLY A 40 1.38 1.34 3.31
CA GLY A 40 2.09 2.60 3.34
C GLY A 40 3.31 2.64 4.27
N LEU A 41 3.97 3.79 4.34
CA LEU A 41 5.11 4.02 5.23
C LEU A 41 4.69 3.92 6.70
N ALA A 42 5.50 3.24 7.51
CA ALA A 42 5.26 2.96 8.92
C ALA A 42 3.95 2.18 9.23
N SER A 43 3.44 1.47 8.24
CA SER A 43 2.22 0.66 8.29
C SER A 43 2.54 -0.84 8.28
N ASN A 44 1.54 -1.70 8.06
CA ASN A 44 1.68 -3.16 8.05
C ASN A 44 0.56 -3.86 7.25
N ALA A 45 0.71 -5.17 7.03
CA ALA A 45 -0.23 -5.99 6.25
C ALA A 45 -1.65 -6.05 6.86
N ARG A 46 -1.80 -5.93 8.18
CA ARG A 46 -3.10 -6.09 8.85
C ARG A 46 -4.07 -4.92 8.59
N LEU A 47 -3.57 -3.75 8.19
CA LEU A 47 -4.44 -2.66 7.76
C LEU A 47 -5.26 -3.01 6.50
N TRP A 48 -4.86 -4.07 5.79
CA TRP A 48 -5.58 -4.62 4.66
C TRP A 48 -6.59 -5.72 5.02
N ASP A 49 -6.71 -6.14 6.29
CA ASP A 49 -7.57 -7.27 6.72
C ASP A 49 -9.00 -7.12 6.22
N GLY A 50 -9.57 -5.91 6.36
CA GLY A 50 -10.94 -5.61 5.93
C GLY A 50 -11.16 -5.77 4.42
N VAL A 51 -10.22 -5.27 3.62
CA VAL A 51 -10.25 -5.40 2.15
C VAL A 51 -9.99 -6.84 1.72
N ALA A 52 -8.97 -7.48 2.29
CA ALA A 52 -8.55 -8.83 1.91
C ALA A 52 -9.64 -9.89 2.18
N ARG A 53 -10.31 -9.82 3.34
CA ARG A 53 -11.45 -10.68 3.65
C ARG A 53 -12.60 -10.54 2.64
N ARG A 54 -12.87 -9.30 2.21
CA ARG A 54 -13.94 -9.02 1.23
C ARG A 54 -13.57 -9.50 -0.18
N LEU A 55 -12.31 -9.33 -0.58
CA LEU A 55 -11.80 -9.91 -1.82
C LEU A 55 -11.92 -11.43 -1.81
N ALA A 56 -11.53 -12.09 -0.69
CA ALA A 56 -11.66 -13.53 -0.53
C ALA A 56 -13.13 -13.97 -0.54
N GLY A 57 -14.02 -13.21 0.10
CA GLY A 57 -15.47 -13.44 0.06
C GLY A 57 -16.07 -13.32 -1.34
N ALA A 58 -15.43 -12.56 -2.22
CA ALA A 58 -15.78 -12.47 -3.65
C ALA A 58 -15.05 -13.51 -4.53
N GLY A 59 -14.40 -14.51 -3.94
CA GLY A 59 -13.70 -15.58 -4.66
C GLY A 59 -12.33 -15.16 -5.21
N ARG A 60 -11.71 -14.12 -4.66
CA ARG A 60 -10.40 -13.61 -5.10
C ARG A 60 -9.32 -13.94 -4.08
N THR A 61 -8.23 -14.57 -4.51
CA THR A 61 -7.04 -14.70 -3.66
C THR A 61 -6.48 -13.33 -3.31
N ALA A 62 -6.27 -13.05 -2.03
CA ALA A 62 -5.62 -11.83 -1.56
C ALA A 62 -4.40 -12.16 -0.69
N VAL A 63 -3.30 -11.49 -0.95
CA VAL A 63 -2.07 -11.59 -0.15
C VAL A 63 -1.68 -10.18 0.28
N ALA A 64 -1.64 -9.92 1.59
CA ALA A 64 -1.09 -8.69 2.14
C ALA A 64 0.28 -8.96 2.76
N ILE A 65 1.20 -8.03 2.62
CA ILE A 65 2.59 -8.23 3.05
C ILE A 65 3.04 -7.14 4.02
N ASP A 66 3.92 -7.51 4.94
CA ASP A 66 4.78 -6.54 5.59
C ASP A 66 6.01 -6.32 4.71
N LEU A 67 6.23 -5.10 4.23
CA LEU A 67 7.43 -4.75 3.47
C LEU A 67 8.67 -4.85 4.35
N ARG A 68 9.87 -4.92 3.73
CA ARG A 68 11.14 -4.88 4.47
C ARG A 68 11.16 -3.77 5.52
N GLY A 69 11.65 -4.06 6.71
CA GLY A 69 11.74 -3.11 7.82
C GLY A 69 10.45 -2.92 8.60
N HIS A 70 9.30 -3.38 8.09
CA HIS A 70 7.99 -3.18 8.70
C HIS A 70 7.45 -4.46 9.35
N GLY A 71 6.47 -4.27 10.24
CA GLY A 71 5.72 -5.35 10.86
C GLY A 71 6.61 -6.50 11.34
N ARG A 72 6.27 -7.72 10.93
CA ARG A 72 7.03 -8.94 11.29
C ARG A 72 7.98 -9.43 10.18
N SER A 73 8.17 -8.63 9.12
CA SER A 73 9.20 -8.89 8.12
C SER A 73 10.60 -8.60 8.66
N ASP A 74 11.61 -9.15 7.99
CA ASP A 74 13.00 -8.89 8.32
C ASP A 74 13.37 -7.42 8.13
N LYS A 75 14.32 -6.95 8.93
CA LYS A 75 14.67 -5.54 9.09
C LYS A 75 16.14 -5.29 8.78
N PRO A 76 16.58 -5.47 7.52
CA PRO A 76 17.95 -5.17 7.13
C PRO A 76 18.25 -3.67 7.31
N ASP A 77 19.54 -3.32 7.42
CA ASP A 77 19.94 -1.92 7.60
C ASP A 77 19.94 -1.11 6.29
N THR A 78 19.85 -1.78 5.15
CA THR A 78 19.91 -1.16 3.81
C THR A 78 18.84 -1.72 2.86
N GLY A 79 18.76 -1.14 1.64
CA GLY A 79 17.88 -1.64 0.59
C GLY A 79 16.47 -1.05 0.64
N TYR A 80 16.34 0.18 1.11
CA TYR A 80 15.05 0.88 1.20
C TYR A 80 14.74 1.74 -0.03
N ASP A 81 15.49 1.53 -1.12
CA ASP A 81 15.21 2.13 -2.43
C ASP A 81 14.15 1.35 -3.21
N PHE A 82 13.49 2.02 -4.16
CA PHE A 82 12.41 1.43 -4.94
C PHE A 82 12.85 0.22 -5.77
N ALA A 83 14.09 0.20 -6.29
CA ALA A 83 14.58 -0.91 -7.09
C ALA A 83 14.69 -2.20 -6.26
N THR A 84 15.23 -2.08 -5.05
CA THR A 84 15.36 -3.21 -4.12
C THR A 84 13.98 -3.70 -3.64
N ILE A 85 13.06 -2.78 -3.32
CA ILE A 85 11.71 -3.14 -2.88
C ILE A 85 10.92 -3.78 -4.04
N SER A 86 11.06 -3.27 -5.27
CA SER A 86 10.45 -3.90 -6.45
C SER A 86 10.97 -5.31 -6.69
N GLU A 87 12.26 -5.56 -6.45
CA GLU A 87 12.82 -6.91 -6.55
C GLU A 87 12.29 -7.84 -5.44
N ASP A 88 12.12 -7.35 -4.21
CA ASP A 88 11.46 -8.11 -3.14
C ASP A 88 10.04 -8.54 -3.54
N LEU A 89 9.26 -7.62 -4.12
CA LEU A 89 7.91 -7.95 -4.60
C LEU A 89 7.93 -9.00 -5.71
N ARG A 90 8.87 -8.88 -6.64
CA ARG A 90 9.03 -9.84 -7.75
C ARG A 90 9.30 -11.25 -7.22
N LEU A 91 10.22 -11.37 -6.28
CA LEU A 91 10.57 -12.64 -5.65
C LEU A 91 9.41 -13.21 -4.82
N LEU A 92 8.73 -12.34 -4.07
CA LEU A 92 7.58 -12.72 -3.25
C LEU A 92 6.43 -13.25 -4.12
N ILE A 93 6.07 -12.56 -5.20
CA ILE A 93 5.00 -12.97 -6.13
C ILE A 93 5.24 -14.41 -6.58
N GLY A 94 6.49 -14.75 -6.99
CA GLY A 94 6.85 -16.11 -7.34
C GLY A 94 6.76 -17.10 -6.18
N ALA A 95 7.22 -16.71 -5.00
CA ALA A 95 7.26 -17.59 -3.82
C ALA A 95 5.87 -17.88 -3.22
N VAL A 96 4.91 -16.97 -3.38
CA VAL A 96 3.51 -17.18 -2.94
C VAL A 96 2.62 -17.77 -4.03
N GLY A 97 3.16 -17.98 -5.25
CA GLY A 97 2.43 -18.60 -6.36
C GLY A 97 1.35 -17.74 -6.99
N LEU A 98 1.47 -16.42 -6.91
CA LEU A 98 0.57 -15.50 -7.62
C LEU A 98 1.00 -15.38 -9.09
N ASP A 99 0.03 -15.58 -10.00
CA ASP A 99 0.24 -15.36 -11.43
C ASP A 99 -0.30 -14.00 -11.85
N ARG A 100 0.61 -13.08 -12.14
CA ARG A 100 0.28 -11.72 -12.59
C ARG A 100 -0.83 -11.07 -11.74
N PRO A 101 -0.63 -10.89 -10.42
CA PRO A 101 -1.64 -10.30 -9.55
C PRO A 101 -1.95 -8.85 -9.94
N ILE A 102 -3.12 -8.37 -9.55
CA ILE A 102 -3.36 -6.92 -9.45
C ILE A 102 -2.67 -6.44 -8.17
N LEU A 103 -1.76 -5.46 -8.28
CA LEU A 103 -1.09 -4.89 -7.13
C LEU A 103 -1.90 -3.70 -6.61
N VAL A 104 -2.20 -3.71 -5.32
CA VAL A 104 -2.91 -2.62 -4.64
C VAL A 104 -1.97 -2.00 -3.63
N GLY A 105 -1.66 -0.72 -3.78
CA GLY A 105 -0.76 -0.02 -2.86
C GLY A 105 -1.40 1.21 -2.24
N GLN A 106 -1.16 1.44 -0.94
CA GLN A 106 -1.63 2.62 -0.23
C GLN A 106 -0.45 3.55 0.10
N SER A 107 -0.65 4.87 -0.07
CA SER A 107 0.36 5.89 0.29
C SER A 107 1.72 5.59 -0.38
N TRP A 108 2.80 5.42 0.39
CA TRP A 108 4.08 4.96 -0.11
C TRP A 108 3.99 3.62 -0.85
N GLY A 109 3.12 2.70 -0.41
CA GLY A 109 2.84 1.45 -1.12
C GLY A 109 2.31 1.68 -2.54
N ALA A 110 1.57 2.77 -2.78
CA ALA A 110 1.14 3.17 -4.12
C ALA A 110 2.34 3.58 -5.00
N ASN A 111 3.30 4.30 -4.44
CA ASN A 111 4.55 4.62 -5.13
C ASN A 111 5.36 3.35 -5.46
N VAL A 112 5.37 2.37 -4.54
CA VAL A 112 6.04 1.07 -4.72
C VAL A 112 5.39 0.28 -5.85
N VAL A 113 4.05 0.14 -5.89
CA VAL A 113 3.38 -0.63 -6.94
C VAL A 113 3.44 0.06 -8.30
N LEU A 114 3.48 1.39 -8.34
CA LEU A 114 3.69 2.16 -9.58
C LEU A 114 5.10 1.91 -10.14
N ASP A 115 6.14 2.00 -9.29
CA ASP A 115 7.52 1.70 -9.69
C ASP A 115 7.67 0.24 -10.15
N PHE A 116 7.08 -0.71 -9.40
CA PHE A 116 7.05 -2.11 -9.78
C PHE A 116 6.43 -2.35 -11.15
N ALA A 117 5.26 -1.75 -11.42
CA ALA A 117 4.55 -1.93 -12.68
C ALA A 117 5.33 -1.37 -13.89
N VAL A 118 6.09 -0.30 -13.68
CA VAL A 118 6.98 0.25 -14.71
C VAL A 118 8.20 -0.66 -14.96
N ARG A 119 8.78 -1.26 -13.91
CA ARG A 119 9.93 -2.16 -14.01
C ARG A 119 9.56 -3.54 -14.53
N HIS A 120 8.41 -4.05 -14.11
CA HIS A 120 7.97 -5.43 -14.33
C HIS A 120 6.56 -5.52 -14.93
N PRO A 121 6.26 -4.85 -16.06
CA PRO A 121 4.89 -4.76 -16.60
C PRO A 121 4.30 -6.11 -16.99
N ARG A 122 5.13 -7.14 -17.21
CA ARG A 122 4.67 -8.50 -17.54
C ARG A 122 4.30 -9.34 -16.30
N LEU A 123 4.60 -8.85 -15.10
CA LEU A 123 4.36 -9.56 -13.84
C LEU A 123 3.09 -9.09 -13.10
N THR A 124 2.36 -8.14 -13.68
CA THR A 124 1.08 -7.69 -13.13
C THR A 124 0.04 -7.51 -14.24
N ARG A 125 -1.23 -7.65 -13.91
CA ARG A 125 -2.35 -7.33 -14.81
C ARG A 125 -2.76 -5.87 -14.71
N GLY A 126 -2.40 -5.18 -13.65
CA GLY A 126 -2.70 -3.79 -13.39
C GLY A 126 -2.41 -3.38 -11.96
N ILE A 127 -2.56 -2.11 -11.69
CA ILE A 127 -2.31 -1.53 -10.38
C ILE A 127 -3.52 -0.76 -9.86
N VAL A 128 -3.66 -0.74 -8.54
CA VAL A 128 -4.62 0.10 -7.81
C VAL A 128 -3.81 0.97 -6.85
N LEU A 129 -3.95 2.27 -6.95
CA LEU A 129 -3.27 3.23 -6.10
C LEU A 129 -4.29 3.86 -5.15
N VAL A 130 -4.05 3.72 -3.86
CA VAL A 130 -4.92 4.24 -2.79
C VAL A 130 -4.17 5.37 -2.09
N ASP A 131 -4.61 6.58 -2.32
CA ASP A 131 -4.09 7.83 -1.77
C ASP A 131 -2.56 8.00 -1.81
N GLY A 132 -1.96 7.66 -2.96
CA GLY A 132 -0.52 7.77 -3.19
C GLY A 132 -0.15 7.65 -4.66
N GLY A 133 1.15 7.79 -4.98
CA GLY A 133 1.67 7.69 -6.34
C GLY A 133 1.35 8.89 -7.26
N LEU A 134 0.87 10.00 -6.70
CA LEU A 134 0.41 11.17 -7.46
C LEU A 134 1.29 12.41 -7.26
N THR A 135 1.98 12.52 -6.13
CA THR A 135 2.70 13.73 -5.75
C THR A 135 4.16 13.40 -5.47
N ASP A 136 5.06 14.17 -6.05
CA ASP A 136 6.48 14.13 -5.72
C ASP A 136 6.74 14.93 -4.43
N LEU A 137 7.52 14.39 -3.51
CA LEU A 137 7.87 15.10 -2.28
C LEU A 137 8.61 16.41 -2.56
N ARG A 138 9.39 16.47 -3.64
CA ARG A 138 10.12 17.70 -4.05
C ARG A 138 9.19 18.81 -4.53
N ASP A 139 8.01 18.48 -4.98
CA ASP A 139 7.03 19.47 -5.42
C ASP A 139 6.14 19.92 -4.24
N ALA A 140 6.00 19.05 -3.21
CA ALA A 140 5.26 19.34 -1.99
C ALA A 140 6.07 20.09 -0.92
N PHE A 141 7.38 19.94 -0.91
CA PHE A 141 8.26 20.54 0.09
C PHE A 141 9.43 21.31 -0.55
N PRO A 142 9.76 22.51 -0.06
CA PRO A 142 10.80 23.37 -0.66
C PRO A 142 12.21 22.78 -0.52
N THR A 143 12.49 22.04 0.55
CA THR A 143 13.78 21.40 0.83
C THR A 143 13.60 20.05 1.50
N TRP A 144 14.65 19.20 1.45
CA TRP A 144 14.69 17.94 2.17
C TRP A 144 14.51 18.12 3.69
N ASP A 145 15.12 19.13 4.27
CA ASP A 145 15.04 19.37 5.72
C ASP A 145 13.60 19.68 6.14
N VAL A 146 12.88 20.50 5.38
CA VAL A 146 11.45 20.77 5.63
C VAL A 146 10.60 19.50 5.43
N CYS A 147 10.90 18.71 4.41
CA CYS A 147 10.24 17.44 4.20
C CYS A 147 10.44 16.49 5.39
N TRP A 148 11.71 16.34 5.84
CA TRP A 148 12.03 15.51 6.98
C TRP A 148 11.36 15.99 8.27
N ASP A 149 11.42 17.28 8.57
CA ASP A 149 10.80 17.85 9.79
C ASP A 149 9.28 17.62 9.83
N ARG A 150 8.63 17.57 8.66
CA ARG A 150 7.19 17.37 8.56
C ARG A 150 6.77 15.91 8.58
N LEU A 151 7.57 15.02 7.98
CA LEU A 151 7.23 13.60 7.79
C LEU A 151 8.01 12.66 8.71
N ALA A 152 8.96 13.18 9.52
CA ALA A 152 9.66 12.37 10.50
C ALA A 152 8.69 11.78 11.53
N PRO A 153 8.81 10.49 11.87
CA PRO A 153 7.95 9.89 12.87
C PRO A 153 8.21 10.51 14.25
N PRO A 154 7.16 10.71 15.06
CA PRO A 154 7.32 11.14 16.43
C PRO A 154 8.05 10.09 17.28
N PRO A 155 8.60 10.45 18.45
CA PRO A 155 9.25 9.50 19.36
C PRO A 155 8.18 8.68 20.12
N LEU A 156 7.83 7.50 19.58
CA LEU A 156 6.78 6.63 20.14
C LEU A 156 7.29 5.50 21.02
N VAL A 157 8.62 5.29 21.09
CA VAL A 157 9.19 4.21 21.90
C VAL A 157 8.95 4.44 23.39
N GLY A 158 8.35 3.45 24.06
CA GLY A 158 8.08 3.52 25.50
C GLY A 158 6.76 4.18 25.89
N ILE A 159 5.93 4.58 24.91
CA ILE A 159 4.57 5.07 25.19
C ILE A 159 3.72 3.89 25.68
N PRO A 160 2.88 4.08 26.73
CA PRO A 160 1.94 3.05 27.19
C PRO A 160 0.97 2.64 26.07
N LEU A 161 0.71 1.35 25.91
CA LEU A 161 -0.25 0.83 24.93
C LEU A 161 -1.64 1.44 25.11
N SER A 162 -2.08 1.65 26.35
CA SER A 162 -3.37 2.28 26.66
C SER A 162 -3.54 3.68 26.07
N ASP A 163 -2.45 4.45 25.99
CA ASP A 163 -2.49 5.80 25.45
C ASP A 163 -2.68 5.76 23.93
N VAL A 164 -2.04 4.77 23.27
CA VAL A 164 -2.18 4.54 21.82
C VAL A 164 -3.58 4.01 21.47
N GLU A 165 -4.10 3.05 22.27
CA GLU A 165 -5.48 2.55 22.15
C GLU A 165 -6.49 3.69 22.29
N GLY A 166 -6.31 4.54 23.32
CA GLY A 166 -7.16 5.72 23.56
C GLY A 166 -7.07 6.74 22.41
N TYR A 167 -5.88 6.97 21.85
CA TYR A 167 -5.71 7.85 20.71
C TYR A 167 -6.50 7.35 19.50
N PHE A 168 -6.37 6.07 19.12
CA PHE A 168 -7.09 5.51 17.99
C PHE A 168 -8.61 5.53 18.20
N GLN A 169 -9.09 5.19 19.39
CA GLN A 169 -10.53 5.24 19.70
C GLN A 169 -11.12 6.64 19.61
N GLN A 170 -10.34 7.68 19.96
CA GLN A 170 -10.80 9.06 19.92
C GLN A 170 -10.74 9.68 18.53
N ASN A 171 -9.70 9.36 17.75
CA ASN A 171 -9.44 10.02 16.48
C ASN A 171 -9.96 9.22 15.26
N HIS A 172 -10.28 7.94 15.43
CA HIS A 172 -10.80 7.06 14.40
C HIS A 172 -12.04 6.30 14.90
N ALA A 173 -12.98 7.03 15.53
CA ALA A 173 -14.18 6.44 16.13
C ALA A 173 -15.14 5.81 15.11
N ASP A 174 -15.04 6.20 13.85
CA ASP A 174 -15.80 5.68 12.72
C ASP A 174 -15.13 4.50 12.00
N TRP A 175 -13.92 4.11 12.42
CA TRP A 175 -13.22 2.98 11.83
C TRP A 175 -13.78 1.65 12.36
N PRO A 176 -13.88 0.62 11.48
CA PRO A 176 -14.23 -0.72 11.93
C PRO A 176 -13.12 -1.31 12.82
N ALA A 177 -13.49 -2.31 13.65
CA ALA A 177 -12.58 -2.92 14.62
C ALA A 177 -11.29 -3.45 13.96
N GLU A 178 -11.40 -4.08 12.79
CA GLU A 178 -10.25 -4.57 12.03
C GLU A 178 -9.27 -3.47 11.61
N GLY A 179 -9.75 -2.25 11.34
CA GLY A 179 -8.90 -1.09 11.02
C GLY A 179 -8.13 -0.62 12.25
N LEU A 180 -8.79 -0.54 13.41
CA LEU A 180 -8.14 -0.17 14.68
C LEU A 180 -7.10 -1.22 15.11
N GLU A 181 -7.42 -2.51 15.01
CA GLU A 181 -6.49 -3.60 15.29
C GLU A 181 -5.28 -3.59 14.33
N GLY A 182 -5.52 -3.31 13.05
CA GLY A 182 -4.48 -3.13 12.04
C GLY A 182 -3.54 -1.97 12.38
N SER A 183 -4.07 -0.87 12.89
CA SER A 183 -3.28 0.29 13.31
C SER A 183 -2.41 -0.02 14.53
N LEU A 184 -2.93 -0.76 15.51
CA LEU A 184 -2.15 -1.22 16.66
C LEU A 184 -1.04 -2.19 16.25
N ALA A 185 -1.21 -2.96 15.18
CA ALA A 185 -0.19 -3.86 14.66
C ALA A 185 1.03 -3.14 14.03
N ASN A 186 1.02 -1.81 13.90
CA ASN A 186 2.19 -1.00 13.54
C ASN A 186 3.28 -1.03 14.62
N PHE A 187 2.96 -1.55 15.81
CA PHE A 187 3.83 -1.52 16.96
C PHE A 187 4.14 -2.92 17.49
N GLU A 188 5.34 -3.10 17.97
CA GLU A 188 5.69 -4.14 18.91
C GLU A 188 5.12 -3.78 20.28
N ILE A 189 4.34 -4.68 20.88
CA ILE A 189 3.87 -4.54 22.26
C ILE A 189 4.87 -5.25 23.16
N ARG A 190 5.51 -4.48 24.05
CA ARG A 190 6.54 -4.97 24.97
C ARG A 190 5.92 -5.63 26.22
N PRO A 191 6.69 -6.44 26.95
CA PRO A 191 6.22 -7.10 28.17
C PRO A 191 5.72 -6.14 29.27
N ASP A 192 6.28 -4.91 29.31
CA ASP A 192 5.89 -3.83 30.23
C ASP A 192 4.66 -3.04 29.76
N ARG A 193 3.98 -3.49 28.69
CA ARG A 193 2.81 -2.84 28.08
C ARG A 193 3.12 -1.48 27.49
N THR A 194 4.36 -1.22 27.12
CA THR A 194 4.73 -0.10 26.24
C THR A 194 4.82 -0.54 24.78
N ILE A 195 4.85 0.43 23.86
CA ILE A 195 4.99 0.18 22.43
C ILE A 195 6.40 0.53 21.92
N ALA A 196 6.74 -0.08 20.79
CA ALA A 196 7.83 0.37 19.91
C ALA A 196 7.39 0.23 18.45
N PRO A 197 7.57 1.25 17.59
CA PRO A 197 7.34 1.10 16.16
C PRO A 197 8.23 -0.01 15.57
N TRP A 198 7.66 -0.86 14.70
CA TRP A 198 8.43 -1.88 13.98
C TRP A 198 9.47 -1.24 13.05
N LEU A 199 9.10 -0.15 12.38
CA LEU A 199 10.01 0.62 11.53
C LEU A 199 10.83 1.59 12.37
N SER A 200 12.16 1.42 12.39
CA SER A 200 13.05 2.36 13.07
C SER A 200 13.07 3.72 12.36
N ARG A 201 13.42 4.77 13.13
CA ARG A 201 13.52 6.14 12.59
C ARG A 201 14.53 6.26 11.43
N ASP A 202 15.64 5.51 11.48
CA ASP A 202 16.66 5.53 10.43
C ASP A 202 16.16 4.88 9.14
N ARG A 203 15.43 3.75 9.25
CA ARG A 203 14.81 3.08 8.10
C ARG A 203 13.69 3.93 7.50
N HIS A 204 12.89 4.58 8.34
CA HIS A 204 11.88 5.55 7.92
C HIS A 204 12.53 6.69 7.10
N LYS A 205 13.66 7.23 7.58
CA LYS A 205 14.41 8.27 6.88
C LYS A 205 14.91 7.78 5.52
N ALA A 206 15.50 6.59 5.46
CA ALA A 206 16.00 6.00 4.21
C ALA A 206 14.89 5.82 3.16
N ILE A 207 13.67 5.45 3.59
CA ILE A 207 12.50 5.36 2.70
C ILE A 207 12.11 6.76 2.20
N LEU A 208 12.00 7.75 3.07
CA LEU A 208 11.68 9.12 2.67
C LEU A 208 12.74 9.73 1.73
N GLU A 209 14.02 9.43 1.93
CA GLU A 209 15.10 9.82 1.01
C GLU A 209 14.91 9.19 -0.37
N SER A 210 14.49 7.93 -0.43
CA SER A 210 14.16 7.26 -1.68
C SER A 210 12.93 7.91 -2.36
N MET A 211 11.87 8.21 -1.59
CA MET A 211 10.69 8.93 -2.10
C MET A 211 11.04 10.34 -2.58
N TRP A 212 11.93 11.03 -1.90
CA TRP A 212 12.42 12.35 -2.32
C TRP A 212 13.12 12.31 -3.68
N GLY A 213 13.76 11.19 -4.01
CA GLY A 213 14.39 10.96 -5.32
C GLY A 213 13.43 10.54 -6.43
N GLN A 214 12.21 10.07 -6.10
CA GLN A 214 11.28 9.54 -7.08
C GLN A 214 10.57 10.68 -7.85
N ARG A 215 10.34 10.46 -9.14
CA ARG A 215 9.59 11.36 -10.04
C ARG A 215 8.37 10.61 -10.59
N THR A 216 7.20 10.85 -9.99
CA THR A 216 5.96 10.11 -10.33
C THR A 216 5.50 10.38 -11.75
N ALA A 217 5.66 11.62 -12.25
CA ALA A 217 5.32 11.98 -13.62
C ALA A 217 6.12 11.14 -14.67
N GLU A 218 7.39 10.85 -14.40
CA GLU A 218 8.19 9.97 -15.25
C GLU A 218 7.67 8.53 -15.24
N LEU A 219 7.24 8.03 -14.07
CA LEU A 219 6.66 6.70 -13.95
C LEU A 219 5.34 6.60 -14.70
N TRP A 220 4.45 7.59 -14.55
CA TRP A 220 3.18 7.62 -15.29
C TRP A 220 3.38 7.60 -16.81
N SER A 221 4.34 8.34 -17.33
CA SER A 221 4.65 8.35 -18.78
C SER A 221 5.15 7.00 -19.31
N ARG A 222 5.72 6.17 -18.42
CA ARG A 222 6.31 4.85 -18.73
C ARG A 222 5.39 3.69 -18.39
N LEU A 223 4.29 3.91 -17.70
CA LEU A 223 3.35 2.86 -17.32
C LEU A 223 2.75 2.19 -18.57
N ARG A 224 2.61 0.86 -18.53
CA ARG A 224 2.12 0.05 -19.66
C ARG A 224 1.05 -0.96 -19.23
N VAL A 225 0.55 -0.85 -18.01
CA VAL A 225 -0.51 -1.71 -17.47
C VAL A 225 -1.65 -0.85 -16.93
N PRO A 226 -2.88 -1.33 -16.93
CA PRO A 226 -4.04 -0.60 -16.44
C PRO A 226 -3.86 -0.08 -15.02
N ALA A 227 -4.43 1.10 -14.73
CA ALA A 227 -4.37 1.73 -13.43
C ALA A 227 -5.74 2.19 -12.93
N LEU A 228 -6.06 1.85 -11.68
CA LEU A 228 -7.18 2.38 -10.93
C LEU A 228 -6.63 3.26 -9.81
N ILE A 229 -7.10 4.50 -9.72
CA ILE A 229 -6.53 5.48 -8.81
C ILE A 229 -7.62 6.00 -7.90
N PHE A 230 -7.43 5.88 -6.60
CA PHE A 230 -8.31 6.32 -5.53
C PHE A 230 -7.64 7.41 -4.69
N PRO A 231 -7.63 8.67 -5.14
CA PRO A 231 -7.21 9.76 -4.29
C PRO A 231 -8.26 10.00 -3.21
N VAL A 232 -7.81 10.42 -2.02
CA VAL A 232 -8.69 10.84 -0.94
C VAL A 232 -8.71 12.36 -0.87
N ASP A 233 -9.89 12.95 -0.88
CA ASP A 233 -10.06 14.38 -0.67
C ASP A 233 -9.96 14.69 0.84
N GLY A 234 -8.87 15.34 1.21
CA GLY A 234 -8.58 15.75 2.60
C GLY A 234 -9.03 17.18 2.92
N GLY A 235 -9.85 17.79 2.06
CA GLY A 235 -10.28 19.19 2.20
C GLY A 235 -9.31 20.21 1.59
N GLU A 236 -9.25 21.42 2.13
CA GLU A 236 -8.42 22.51 1.60
C GLU A 236 -6.95 22.39 2.08
N GLY A 237 -6.01 22.76 1.21
CA GLY A 237 -4.58 22.84 1.55
C GLY A 237 -3.64 22.61 0.36
N ASP A 238 -2.36 22.89 0.56
CA ASP A 238 -1.34 22.72 -0.50
C ASP A 238 -1.18 21.26 -0.92
N TRP A 239 -1.26 20.35 0.05
CA TRP A 239 -1.17 18.92 -0.21
C TRP A 239 -2.33 18.42 -1.06
N THR A 240 -3.57 18.85 -0.76
CA THR A 240 -4.74 18.49 -1.55
C THR A 240 -4.65 19.05 -2.97
N ARG A 241 -4.21 20.31 -3.13
CA ARG A 241 -3.98 20.90 -4.46
C ARG A 241 -2.92 20.13 -5.26
N ALA A 242 -1.81 19.75 -4.64
CA ALA A 242 -0.78 18.95 -5.28
C ALA A 242 -1.31 17.56 -5.71
N LYS A 243 -2.17 16.94 -4.90
CA LYS A 243 -2.82 15.67 -5.19
C LYS A 243 -3.77 15.79 -6.39
N HIS A 244 -4.58 16.85 -6.46
CA HIS A 244 -5.44 17.12 -7.64
C HIS A 244 -4.61 17.27 -8.92
N ALA A 245 -3.57 18.11 -8.89
CA ALA A 245 -2.69 18.29 -10.05
C ALA A 245 -2.00 16.96 -10.45
N GLY A 246 -1.59 16.15 -9.48
CA GLY A 246 -1.01 14.84 -9.74
C GLY A 246 -1.99 13.84 -10.36
N ALA A 247 -3.26 13.85 -9.93
CA ALA A 247 -4.31 13.02 -10.50
C ALA A 247 -4.61 13.41 -11.96
N GLU A 248 -4.74 14.70 -12.25
CA GLU A 248 -4.90 15.22 -13.61
C GLU A 248 -3.72 14.85 -14.52
N ALA A 249 -2.50 14.96 -14.00
CA ALA A 249 -1.29 14.57 -14.75
C ALA A 249 -1.24 13.06 -15.02
N ALA A 250 -1.66 12.22 -14.07
CA ALA A 250 -1.75 10.77 -14.25
C ALA A 250 -2.80 10.40 -15.32
N GLU A 251 -4.00 11.00 -15.27
CA GLU A 251 -5.03 10.80 -16.29
C GLU A 251 -4.57 11.21 -17.69
N ALA A 252 -3.91 12.36 -17.80
CA ALA A 252 -3.35 12.83 -19.07
C ALA A 252 -2.28 11.86 -19.60
N ALA A 253 -1.39 11.35 -18.74
CA ALA A 253 -0.36 10.38 -19.14
C ALA A 253 -0.97 9.05 -19.59
N LEU A 254 -2.01 8.55 -18.92
CA LEU A 254 -2.74 7.33 -19.31
C LEU A 254 -3.43 7.51 -20.67
N LEU A 255 -4.07 8.65 -20.88
CA LEU A 255 -4.71 8.98 -22.15
C LEU A 255 -3.69 9.03 -23.31
N VAL A 256 -2.55 9.70 -23.11
CA VAL A 256 -1.49 9.82 -24.12
C VAL A 256 -0.87 8.48 -24.45
N SER A 257 -0.67 7.62 -23.45
CA SER A 257 -0.08 6.29 -23.63
C SER A 257 -1.07 5.25 -24.17
N GLY A 258 -2.38 5.56 -24.19
CA GLY A 258 -3.44 4.59 -24.53
C GLY A 258 -3.61 3.47 -23.50
N VAL A 259 -3.08 3.64 -22.29
CA VAL A 259 -3.22 2.69 -21.19
C VAL A 259 -4.57 2.91 -20.51
N PRO A 260 -5.41 1.86 -20.33
CA PRO A 260 -6.66 2.00 -19.61
C PRO A 260 -6.44 2.49 -18.18
N GLY A 261 -7.23 3.47 -17.75
CA GLY A 261 -7.18 3.94 -16.39
C GLY A 261 -8.42 4.68 -15.96
N ARG A 262 -8.61 4.78 -14.64
CA ARG A 262 -9.72 5.48 -14.01
C ARG A 262 -9.25 6.15 -12.74
N VAL A 263 -9.66 7.40 -12.52
CA VAL A 263 -9.57 8.10 -11.24
C VAL A 263 -10.95 8.15 -10.62
N GLN A 264 -11.05 7.79 -9.35
CA GLN A 264 -12.28 7.90 -8.56
C GLN A 264 -11.91 8.43 -7.17
N TRP A 265 -12.43 9.62 -6.84
CA TRP A 265 -12.15 10.26 -5.55
C TRP A 265 -12.97 9.63 -4.42
N PHE A 266 -12.30 9.48 -3.26
CA PHE A 266 -12.95 9.14 -2.00
C PHE A 266 -12.94 10.34 -1.04
N VAL A 267 -13.88 10.33 -0.10
CA VAL A 267 -13.88 11.24 1.05
C VAL A 267 -13.62 10.39 2.29
N GLY A 268 -12.66 10.79 3.12
CA GLY A 268 -12.29 10.05 4.32
C GLY A 268 -10.86 10.31 4.75
N ASP A 269 -10.33 9.42 5.57
CA ASP A 269 -8.96 9.47 6.05
C ASP A 269 -7.96 9.00 5.00
N HIS A 270 -6.69 9.37 5.16
CA HIS A 270 -5.59 8.87 4.34
C HIS A 270 -5.53 7.34 4.27
N ASP A 271 -5.93 6.66 5.36
CA ASP A 271 -6.02 5.21 5.46
C ASP A 271 -7.43 4.68 5.11
N ILE A 272 -8.02 5.18 4.02
CA ILE A 272 -9.36 4.83 3.54
C ILE A 272 -9.60 3.31 3.44
N HIS A 273 -8.56 2.53 3.17
CA HIS A 273 -8.62 1.07 3.08
C HIS A 273 -8.89 0.39 4.43
N ALA A 274 -8.54 1.06 5.54
CA ALA A 274 -8.85 0.63 6.88
C ALA A 274 -10.16 1.25 7.40
N GLN A 275 -10.46 2.50 7.00
CA GLN A 275 -11.68 3.21 7.39
C GLN A 275 -12.91 2.69 6.64
N HIS A 276 -12.86 2.58 5.32
CA HIS A 276 -13.96 2.17 4.45
C HIS A 276 -13.62 0.96 3.57
N PRO A 277 -13.23 -0.20 4.18
CA PRO A 277 -12.79 -1.37 3.41
C PRO A 277 -13.87 -1.95 2.49
N ALA A 278 -15.15 -1.78 2.83
CA ALA A 278 -16.26 -2.29 2.02
C ALA A 278 -16.40 -1.51 0.71
N GLU A 279 -16.45 -0.20 0.78
CA GLU A 279 -16.61 0.71 -0.36
C GLU A 279 -15.40 0.62 -1.29
N LEU A 280 -14.19 0.58 -0.71
CA LEU A 280 -12.97 0.44 -1.50
C LEU A 280 -12.92 -0.90 -2.23
N THR A 281 -13.27 -1.99 -1.53
CA THR A 281 -13.29 -3.33 -2.17
C THR A 281 -14.31 -3.39 -3.30
N GLU A 282 -15.51 -2.87 -3.09
CA GLU A 282 -16.54 -2.85 -4.12
C GLU A 282 -16.10 -2.06 -5.36
N ALA A 283 -15.48 -0.89 -5.16
CA ALA A 283 -14.96 -0.08 -6.28
C ALA A 283 -13.85 -0.81 -7.07
N ILE A 284 -12.98 -1.58 -6.38
CA ILE A 284 -11.96 -2.42 -7.04
C ILE A 284 -12.61 -3.54 -7.85
N LEU A 285 -13.59 -4.25 -7.26
CA LEU A 285 -14.29 -5.35 -7.92
C LEU A 285 -15.15 -4.87 -9.08
N ASP A 286 -15.77 -3.69 -8.98
CA ASP A 286 -16.52 -3.06 -10.08
C ASP A 286 -15.60 -2.75 -11.27
N ALA A 287 -14.42 -2.21 -11.01
CA ALA A 287 -13.45 -1.96 -12.06
C ALA A 287 -12.95 -3.26 -12.72
N GLU A 288 -12.75 -4.32 -11.93
CA GLU A 288 -12.40 -5.64 -12.45
C GLU A 288 -13.53 -6.22 -13.30
N ARG A 289 -14.77 -6.21 -12.80
CA ARG A 289 -15.97 -6.69 -13.56
C ARG A 289 -16.20 -5.91 -14.85
N ALA A 290 -15.87 -4.62 -14.85
CA ALA A 290 -15.93 -3.78 -16.06
C ALA A 290 -14.78 -4.05 -17.06
N GLY A 291 -13.89 -5.00 -16.79
CA GLY A 291 -12.80 -5.37 -17.68
C GLY A 291 -11.59 -4.44 -17.65
N LEU A 292 -11.47 -3.53 -16.65
CA LEU A 292 -10.34 -2.59 -16.60
C LEU A 292 -8.99 -3.31 -16.63
N PHE A 293 -8.87 -4.45 -15.96
CA PHE A 293 -7.63 -5.23 -15.85
C PHE A 293 -7.55 -6.40 -16.86
N GLU A 294 -8.42 -6.44 -17.83
CA GLU A 294 -8.33 -7.40 -18.92
C GLU A 294 -7.18 -7.02 -19.86
N SER A 295 -6.40 -8.01 -20.24
CA SER A 295 -5.06 -7.85 -20.79
C SER A 295 -4.98 -6.87 -21.98
N VAL A 296 -4.38 -5.72 -21.77
CA VAL A 296 -3.63 -5.04 -22.82
C VAL A 296 -2.42 -5.95 -23.10
N ARG A 297 -2.24 -6.40 -24.36
CA ARG A 297 -1.03 -7.13 -24.75
C ARG A 297 0.13 -6.16 -24.59
N VAL A 298 0.90 -6.34 -23.51
CA VAL A 298 2.17 -5.63 -23.33
C VAL A 298 3.13 -6.17 -24.39
N PRO A 299 3.60 -5.35 -25.33
CA PRO A 299 4.50 -5.79 -26.41
C PRO A 299 5.83 -6.34 -25.90
#